data_c8c18416ddb900b9d5c9a72ac0ba6920
#
_entry.id   c8c18416ddb900b9d5c9a72ac0ba6920
#
_cell.length_a   1.000
_cell.length_b   1.000
_cell.length_c   1.000
_cell.angle_alpha   90.00
_cell.angle_beta   90.00
_cell.angle_gamma   90.00
#
_symmetry.space_group_name_H-M   'P 1'
#
loop_
_entity.id
_entity.type
_entity.pdbx_description
1 polymer ?
#
loop_
_entity_poly.entity_id
_entity_poly.type
_entity_poly.pdbx_seq_one_letter_code
_entity_poly.pdbx_strand_id
1 'polypeptide(L)'
;MFNIITDELDSSQTLFCQTHNHYIPLDPANRHYQEVLDTIIEQGADCFDGDIPEDLQAAADAKLFAKQLADYRVAVARLAQYIVADGREEVREMQPTGEQVFNEETMEMEDVMHEVITVTAIDPVEPTVTRMVYSEDDPMAEPVEETIENPLITTDVAERADAQATVDATPEEVVAAA
;
A
#
# COMPACT_ATOMS: atom_id res chain seq x y z
N MET A 1 -27.76 0.05 3.56
CA MET A 1 -28.46 0.72 2.47
C MET A 1 -28.50 2.21 2.72
N PHE A 2 -28.22 3.02 1.72
CA PHE A 2 -28.15 4.47 1.80
C PHE A 2 -29.25 5.09 0.94
N ASN A 3 -29.67 6.31 1.27
CA ASN A 3 -30.50 7.16 0.42
C ASN A 3 -30.13 8.64 0.62
N ILE A 4 -30.54 9.48 -0.35
CA ILE A 4 -30.40 10.91 -0.23
C ILE A 4 -31.67 11.49 0.37
N ILE A 5 -31.50 12.33 1.38
CA ILE A 5 -32.57 13.16 1.92
C ILE A 5 -32.28 14.63 1.59
N THR A 6 -33.22 15.27 0.94
CA THR A 6 -33.15 16.70 0.62
C THR A 6 -33.99 17.47 1.63
N ASP A 7 -33.41 18.48 2.29
CA ASP A 7 -34.16 19.36 3.17
C ASP A 7 -35.05 20.28 2.32
N GLU A 8 -36.34 20.35 2.63
CA GLU A 8 -37.32 21.17 1.89
C GLU A 8 -37.13 22.67 2.09
N LEU A 9 -36.43 23.09 3.15
CA LEU A 9 -36.28 24.49 3.52
C LEU A 9 -35.09 25.16 2.83
N ASP A 10 -33.97 24.47 2.71
CA ASP A 10 -32.72 25.03 2.17
C ASP A 10 -32.17 24.24 0.98
N SER A 11 -32.87 23.20 0.55
CA SER A 11 -32.45 22.29 -0.53
C SER A 11 -31.08 21.60 -0.27
N SER A 12 -30.62 21.57 0.98
CA SER A 12 -29.41 20.83 1.33
C SER A 12 -29.66 19.34 1.19
N GLN A 13 -28.63 18.63 0.70
CA GLN A 13 -28.67 17.18 0.57
C GLN A 13 -27.80 16.54 1.63
N THR A 14 -28.30 15.46 2.21
CA THR A 14 -27.59 14.64 3.18
C THR A 14 -27.79 13.16 2.84
N LEU A 15 -26.76 12.36 3.06
CA LEU A 15 -26.88 10.91 3.01
C LEU A 15 -27.50 10.39 4.29
N PHE A 16 -28.42 9.46 4.17
CA PHE A 16 -29.00 8.75 5.29
C PHE A 16 -28.64 7.27 5.25
N CYS A 17 -28.02 6.79 6.31
CA CYS A 17 -27.72 5.38 6.51
C CYS A 17 -28.89 4.69 7.22
N GLN A 18 -29.65 3.88 6.51
CA GLN A 18 -30.80 3.15 7.07
C GLN A 18 -30.39 2.15 8.15
N THR A 19 -29.26 1.46 7.96
CA THR A 19 -28.77 0.42 8.88
C THR A 19 -28.41 1.00 10.25
N HIS A 20 -27.78 2.18 10.27
CA HIS A 20 -27.31 2.81 11.50
C HIS A 20 -28.20 3.97 11.95
N ASN A 21 -29.24 4.31 11.19
CA ASN A 21 -30.20 5.38 11.47
C ASN A 21 -29.54 6.73 11.77
N HIS A 22 -28.58 7.13 10.91
CA HIS A 22 -27.90 8.42 11.06
C HIS A 22 -27.67 9.14 9.72
N TYR A 23 -27.54 10.46 9.80
CA TYR A 23 -27.26 11.34 8.66
C TYR A 23 -25.75 11.51 8.49
N ILE A 24 -25.30 11.48 7.23
CA ILE A 24 -23.91 11.62 6.83
C ILE A 24 -23.81 12.87 5.97
N PRO A 25 -23.05 13.89 6.38
CA PRO A 25 -22.83 15.07 5.54
C PRO A 25 -22.08 14.71 4.27
N LEU A 26 -22.40 15.37 3.15
CA LEU A 26 -21.68 15.24 1.86
C LEU A 26 -20.37 16.05 1.92
N ASP A 27 -19.49 15.68 2.83
CA ASP A 27 -18.20 16.32 3.04
C ASP A 27 -17.08 15.30 2.83
N PRO A 28 -16.20 15.53 1.82
CA PRO A 28 -15.07 14.64 1.54
C PRO A 28 -14.13 14.41 2.73
N ALA A 29 -14.06 15.33 3.69
CA ALA A 29 -13.28 15.16 4.90
C ALA A 29 -13.98 14.30 5.97
N ASN A 30 -15.28 14.01 5.79
CA ASN A 30 -16.03 13.19 6.73
C ASN A 30 -15.72 11.71 6.54
N ARG A 31 -15.33 11.03 7.64
CA ARG A 31 -14.99 9.61 7.61
C ARG A 31 -16.13 8.73 7.10
N HIS A 32 -17.35 8.97 7.56
CA HIS A 32 -18.51 8.18 7.16
C HIS A 32 -18.87 8.39 5.68
N TYR A 33 -18.66 9.61 5.15
CA TYR A 33 -18.76 9.85 3.71
C TYR A 33 -17.76 9.00 2.92
N GLN A 34 -16.51 8.89 3.41
CA GLN A 34 -15.51 8.03 2.79
C GLN A 34 -15.88 6.53 2.84
N GLU A 35 -16.50 6.09 3.93
CA GLU A 35 -17.02 4.72 4.08
C GLU A 35 -18.19 4.44 3.10
N VAL A 36 -19.02 5.45 2.80
CA VAL A 36 -20.07 5.34 1.77
C VAL A 36 -19.46 5.17 0.39
N LEU A 37 -18.43 5.96 0.04
CA LEU A 37 -17.74 5.81 -1.25
C LEU A 37 -17.11 4.42 -1.39
N ASP A 38 -16.50 3.87 -0.33
CA ASP A 38 -15.97 2.51 -0.33
C ASP A 38 -17.08 1.48 -0.56
N THR A 39 -18.24 1.66 0.07
CA THR A 39 -19.38 0.77 -0.11
C THR A 39 -19.93 0.83 -1.54
N ILE A 40 -19.98 2.02 -2.16
CA ILE A 40 -20.37 2.17 -3.57
C ILE A 40 -19.39 1.46 -4.49
N ILE A 41 -18.09 1.59 -4.24
CA ILE A 41 -17.04 0.90 -5.02
C ILE A 41 -17.19 -0.62 -4.93
N GLU A 42 -17.54 -1.16 -3.74
CA GLU A 42 -17.64 -2.60 -3.51
C GLU A 42 -18.95 -3.21 -3.98
N GLN A 43 -20.08 -2.53 -3.81
CA GLN A 43 -21.42 -3.07 -3.97
C GLN A 43 -22.20 -2.43 -5.14
N GLY A 44 -21.73 -1.31 -5.68
CA GLY A 44 -22.42 -0.58 -6.72
C GLY A 44 -23.81 -0.10 -6.29
N ALA A 45 -24.78 -0.18 -7.20
CA ALA A 45 -26.15 0.27 -6.94
C ALA A 45 -26.88 -0.48 -5.82
N ASP A 46 -26.45 -1.69 -5.48
CA ASP A 46 -27.10 -2.53 -4.47
C ASP A 46 -27.05 -1.95 -3.05
N CYS A 47 -26.10 -1.00 -2.81
CA CYS A 47 -26.00 -0.34 -1.51
C CYS A 47 -26.93 0.87 -1.36
N PHE A 48 -27.63 1.29 -2.43
CA PHE A 48 -28.47 2.48 -2.46
C PHE A 48 -29.95 2.14 -2.59
N ASP A 49 -30.81 2.97 -1.98
CA ASP A 49 -32.26 2.90 -2.18
C ASP A 49 -32.64 3.89 -3.31
N GLY A 50 -32.68 3.38 -4.53
CA GLY A 50 -32.81 4.14 -5.77
C GLY A 50 -31.49 4.29 -6.53
N ASP A 51 -31.44 5.25 -7.43
CA ASP A 51 -30.22 5.53 -8.20
C ASP A 51 -29.16 6.26 -7.37
N ILE A 52 -27.88 5.88 -7.55
CA ILE A 52 -26.78 6.64 -6.95
C ILE A 52 -26.69 8.00 -7.64
N PRO A 53 -26.67 9.12 -6.91
CA PRO A 53 -26.47 10.43 -7.49
C PRO A 53 -25.17 10.51 -8.32
N GLU A 54 -25.22 11.23 -9.45
CA GLU A 54 -24.11 11.30 -10.39
C GLU A 54 -22.82 11.86 -9.76
N ASP A 55 -22.94 12.87 -8.91
CA ASP A 55 -21.81 13.47 -8.18
C ASP A 55 -21.20 12.50 -7.15
N LEU A 56 -22.02 11.68 -6.52
CA LEU A 56 -21.55 10.66 -5.57
C LEU A 56 -20.89 9.49 -6.31
N GLN A 57 -21.43 9.07 -7.44
CA GLN A 57 -20.81 8.06 -8.30
C GLN A 57 -19.46 8.57 -8.83
N ALA A 58 -19.40 9.82 -9.32
CA ALA A 58 -18.16 10.42 -9.79
C ALA A 58 -17.10 10.53 -8.67
N ALA A 59 -17.52 10.82 -7.43
CA ALA A 59 -16.61 10.83 -6.29
C ALA A 59 -16.07 9.43 -5.94
N ALA A 60 -16.92 8.40 -6.04
CA ALA A 60 -16.51 7.01 -5.84
C ALA A 60 -15.54 6.54 -6.94
N ASP A 61 -15.81 6.87 -8.19
CA ASP A 61 -14.96 6.55 -9.34
C ASP A 61 -13.60 7.24 -9.23
N ALA A 62 -13.56 8.51 -8.83
CA ALA A 62 -12.32 9.25 -8.60
C ALA A 62 -11.49 8.65 -7.46
N LYS A 63 -12.14 8.19 -6.38
CA LYS A 63 -11.48 7.51 -5.26
C LYS A 63 -10.90 6.16 -5.70
N LEU A 64 -11.66 5.37 -6.46
CA LEU A 64 -11.20 4.10 -7.02
C LEU A 64 -9.98 4.30 -7.92
N PHE A 65 -10.03 5.27 -8.83
CA PHE A 65 -8.94 5.61 -9.72
C PHE A 65 -7.67 6.00 -8.94
N ALA A 66 -7.79 6.87 -7.92
CA ALA A 66 -6.66 7.28 -7.10
C ALA A 66 -6.02 6.10 -6.35
N LYS A 67 -6.85 5.16 -5.85
CA LYS A 67 -6.38 3.93 -5.21
C LYS A 67 -5.62 3.05 -6.20
N GLN A 68 -6.20 2.77 -7.36
CA GLN A 68 -5.57 1.94 -8.39
C GLN A 68 -4.24 2.53 -8.87
N LEU A 69 -4.16 3.85 -9.02
CA LEU A 69 -2.92 4.55 -9.39
C LEU A 69 -1.84 4.40 -8.30
N ALA A 70 -2.22 4.51 -7.03
CA ALA A 70 -1.30 4.31 -5.92
C ALA A 70 -0.79 2.85 -5.86
N ASP A 71 -1.68 1.88 -5.97
CA ASP A 71 -1.36 0.45 -5.95
C ASP A 71 -0.46 0.07 -7.14
N TYR A 72 -0.74 0.59 -8.34
CA TYR A 72 0.09 0.40 -9.53
C TYR A 72 1.51 0.93 -9.32
N ARG A 73 1.66 2.17 -8.82
CA ARG A 73 2.98 2.76 -8.55
C ARG A 73 3.79 1.95 -7.55
N VAL A 74 3.15 1.45 -6.50
CA VAL A 74 3.79 0.57 -5.52
C VAL A 74 4.24 -0.74 -6.18
N ALA A 75 3.38 -1.35 -7.00
CA ALA A 75 3.69 -2.59 -7.70
C ALA A 75 4.86 -2.42 -8.68
N VAL A 76 4.85 -1.35 -9.49
CA VAL A 76 5.96 -1.04 -10.41
C VAL A 76 7.27 -0.80 -9.66
N ALA A 77 7.21 -0.05 -8.54
CA ALA A 77 8.39 0.18 -7.70
C ALA A 77 8.93 -1.13 -7.12
N ARG A 78 8.04 -2.05 -6.70
CA ARG A 78 8.46 -3.38 -6.20
C ARG A 78 9.13 -4.22 -7.27
N LEU A 79 8.62 -4.21 -8.50
CA LEU A 79 9.21 -4.92 -9.63
C LEU A 79 10.57 -4.35 -10.06
N ALA A 80 10.78 -3.05 -9.87
CA ALA A 80 12.04 -2.38 -10.18
C ALA A 80 13.16 -2.65 -9.16
N GLN A 81 12.83 -3.19 -7.97
CA GLN A 81 13.83 -3.57 -6.98
C GLN A 81 14.67 -4.77 -7.46
N TYR A 82 15.83 -4.98 -6.82
CA TYR A 82 16.67 -6.15 -7.11
C TYR A 82 15.96 -7.47 -6.76
N ILE A 83 16.38 -8.54 -7.42
CA ILE A 83 15.91 -9.90 -7.13
C ILE A 83 16.80 -10.48 -6.03
N VAL A 84 16.22 -10.93 -4.93
CA VAL A 84 16.98 -11.47 -3.78
C VAL A 84 17.86 -12.64 -4.18
N ALA A 85 17.38 -13.52 -5.06
CA ALA A 85 18.16 -14.67 -5.58
C ALA A 85 19.41 -14.25 -6.35
N ASP A 86 19.45 -13.02 -6.90
CA ASP A 86 20.61 -12.49 -7.62
C ASP A 86 21.77 -12.08 -6.69
N GLY A 87 21.57 -12.15 -5.38
CA GLY A 87 22.61 -11.83 -4.40
C GLY A 87 22.99 -10.36 -4.37
N ARG A 88 22.01 -9.45 -4.47
CA ARG A 88 22.25 -8.01 -4.38
C ARG A 88 21.93 -7.50 -2.97
N GLU A 89 22.76 -6.61 -2.49
CA GLU A 89 22.58 -5.94 -1.20
C GLU A 89 22.40 -4.44 -1.41
N GLU A 90 21.50 -3.84 -0.63
CA GLU A 90 21.36 -2.39 -0.54
C GLU A 90 22.37 -1.86 0.48
N VAL A 91 23.28 -1.03 0.02
CA VAL A 91 24.17 -0.26 0.89
C VAL A 91 23.60 1.15 1.02
N ARG A 92 23.30 1.55 2.26
CA ARG A 92 22.76 2.87 2.60
C ARG A 92 23.88 3.71 3.18
N GLU A 93 24.17 4.82 2.52
CA GLU A 93 25.20 5.75 2.94
C GLU A 93 24.62 7.16 3.05
N MET A 94 24.99 7.86 4.12
CA MET A 94 24.68 9.28 4.25
C MET A 94 25.71 10.09 3.46
N GLN A 95 25.24 10.84 2.48
CA GLN A 95 26.09 11.69 1.65
C GLN A 95 25.67 13.17 1.78
N PRO A 96 26.62 14.11 1.74
CA PRO A 96 26.28 15.51 1.80
C PRO A 96 25.53 15.96 0.53
N THR A 97 24.47 16.73 0.71
CA THR A 97 23.69 17.31 -0.40
C THR A 97 24.45 18.44 -1.11
N GLY A 98 25.50 18.95 -0.51
CA GLY A 98 26.17 20.18 -0.92
C GLY A 98 25.54 21.45 -0.33
N GLU A 99 24.46 21.32 0.40
CA GLU A 99 23.85 22.40 1.17
C GLU A 99 24.38 22.38 2.61
N GLN A 100 24.52 23.54 3.21
CA GLN A 100 24.95 23.69 4.59
C GLN A 100 23.90 24.43 5.41
N VAL A 101 23.66 23.96 6.63
CA VAL A 101 22.78 24.59 7.61
C VAL A 101 23.59 24.98 8.83
N PHE A 102 23.33 26.18 9.35
CA PHE A 102 23.97 26.66 10.57
C PHE A 102 23.36 25.95 11.78
N ASN A 103 24.19 25.22 12.53
CA ASN A 103 23.79 24.58 13.78
C ASN A 103 24.03 25.58 14.94
N GLU A 104 22.95 26.03 15.57
CA GLU A 104 22.99 27.00 16.67
C GLU A 104 23.62 26.42 17.96
N GLU A 105 23.60 25.11 18.14
CA GLU A 105 24.16 24.43 19.31
C GLU A 105 25.68 24.33 19.23
N THR A 106 26.20 23.99 18.03
CA THR A 106 27.67 23.86 17.80
C THR A 106 28.30 25.14 17.31
N MET A 107 27.49 26.14 16.89
CA MET A 107 27.92 27.38 16.25
C MET A 107 28.75 27.18 14.98
N GLU A 108 28.51 26.08 14.27
CA GLU A 108 29.22 25.70 13.05
C GLU A 108 28.24 25.47 11.88
N MET A 109 28.78 25.56 10.65
CA MET A 109 28.03 25.14 9.44
C MET A 109 28.17 23.64 9.30
N GLU A 110 27.04 22.96 9.25
CA GLU A 110 26.97 21.50 9.08
C GLU A 110 26.39 21.17 7.70
N ASP A 111 26.95 20.14 7.04
CA ASP A 111 26.43 19.66 5.76
C ASP A 111 25.08 18.96 5.95
N VAL A 112 24.12 19.33 5.12
CA VAL A 112 22.86 18.61 5.06
C VAL A 112 23.13 17.26 4.42
N MET A 113 22.87 16.18 5.18
CA MET A 113 23.08 14.81 4.73
C MET A 113 21.79 14.22 4.15
N HIS A 114 21.90 13.46 3.08
CA HIS A 114 20.79 12.64 2.56
C HIS A 114 21.23 11.18 2.45
N GLU A 115 20.24 10.27 2.57
CA GLU A 115 20.49 8.85 2.43
C GLU A 115 20.59 8.50 0.94
N VAL A 116 21.72 7.93 0.53
CA VAL A 116 21.92 7.35 -0.81
C VAL A 116 21.87 5.84 -0.70
N ILE A 117 20.96 5.23 -1.46
CA ILE A 117 20.82 3.78 -1.52
C ILE A 117 21.54 3.30 -2.79
N THR A 118 22.60 2.53 -2.60
CA THR A 118 23.32 1.88 -3.70
C THR A 118 23.08 0.38 -3.65
N VAL A 119 22.63 -0.18 -4.77
CA VAL A 119 22.48 -1.63 -4.90
C VAL A 119 23.81 -2.20 -5.42
N THR A 120 24.46 -3.03 -4.61
CA THR A 120 25.69 -3.74 -4.98
C THR A 120 25.39 -5.20 -5.25
N ALA A 121 26.04 -5.79 -6.27
CA ALA A 121 26.00 -7.21 -6.49
C ALA A 121 26.90 -7.91 -5.47
N ILE A 122 26.35 -8.86 -4.73
CA ILE A 122 27.05 -9.78 -3.84
C ILE A 122 26.95 -11.20 -4.37
N ASP A 123 27.56 -12.15 -3.67
CA ASP A 123 27.39 -13.57 -4.01
C ASP A 123 25.91 -13.97 -3.98
N PRO A 124 25.45 -14.82 -4.91
CA PRO A 124 24.08 -15.30 -4.93
C PRO A 124 23.65 -15.86 -3.57
N VAL A 125 22.43 -15.54 -3.19
CA VAL A 125 21.85 -16.08 -1.95
C VAL A 125 21.62 -17.59 -2.15
N GLU A 126 22.07 -18.39 -1.18
CA GLU A 126 21.87 -19.84 -1.22
C GLU A 126 20.37 -20.18 -1.31
N PRO A 127 19.98 -21.08 -2.24
CA PRO A 127 18.57 -21.42 -2.45
C PRO A 127 17.92 -22.14 -1.27
N THR A 128 18.73 -22.75 -0.41
CA THR A 128 18.28 -23.48 0.77
C THR A 128 19.03 -23.04 2.00
N VAL A 129 18.38 -23.13 3.15
CA VAL A 129 18.97 -22.89 4.47
C VAL A 129 18.74 -24.09 5.37
N THR A 130 19.74 -24.40 6.21
CA THR A 130 19.63 -25.47 7.22
C THR A 130 19.23 -24.84 8.55
N ARG A 131 18.18 -25.38 9.18
CA ARG A 131 17.75 -25.01 10.52
C ARG A 131 17.73 -26.20 11.46
N MET A 132 17.91 -25.92 12.75
CA MET A 132 17.74 -26.94 13.79
C MET A 132 16.29 -26.98 14.24
N VAL A 133 15.66 -28.13 14.12
CA VAL A 133 14.27 -28.35 14.55
C VAL A 133 14.29 -29.11 15.88
N TYR A 134 13.65 -28.54 16.90
CA TYR A 134 13.47 -29.15 18.21
C TYR A 134 12.12 -29.85 18.25
N SER A 135 12.08 -31.02 18.88
CA SER A 135 10.83 -31.75 19.08
C SER A 135 9.93 -30.99 20.07
N GLU A 136 8.66 -30.76 19.68
CA GLU A 136 7.65 -30.20 20.59
C GLU A 136 7.23 -31.24 21.68
N ASP A 137 7.26 -32.52 21.32
CA ASP A 137 6.83 -33.63 22.21
C ASP A 137 7.91 -34.05 23.20
N ASP A 138 9.19 -33.87 22.86
CA ASP A 138 10.32 -34.18 23.72
C ASP A 138 11.37 -33.06 23.70
N PRO A 139 11.29 -32.09 24.62
CA PRO A 139 12.24 -30.99 24.72
C PRO A 139 13.69 -31.41 25.04
N MET A 140 13.93 -32.66 25.45
CA MET A 140 15.26 -33.20 25.74
C MET A 140 15.84 -34.00 24.57
N ALA A 141 15.07 -34.19 23.50
CA ALA A 141 15.57 -34.80 22.26
C ALA A 141 16.62 -33.93 21.60
N GLU A 142 17.62 -34.54 20.99
CA GLU A 142 18.59 -33.82 20.18
C GLU A 142 17.88 -33.18 18.98
N PRO A 143 18.18 -31.88 18.69
CA PRO A 143 17.59 -31.22 17.53
C PRO A 143 18.04 -31.87 16.22
N VAL A 144 17.14 -31.92 15.26
CA VAL A 144 17.39 -32.49 13.93
C VAL A 144 17.64 -31.37 12.94
N GLU A 145 18.67 -31.52 12.09
CA GLU A 145 18.91 -30.62 10.99
C GLU A 145 17.86 -30.82 9.89
N GLU A 146 17.18 -29.73 9.53
CA GLU A 146 16.24 -29.68 8.41
C GLU A 146 16.72 -28.66 7.37
N THR A 147 16.81 -29.08 6.13
CA THR A 147 17.09 -28.18 5.01
C THR A 147 15.78 -27.74 4.38
N ILE A 148 15.53 -26.43 4.36
CA ILE A 148 14.34 -25.82 3.80
C ILE A 148 14.73 -24.84 2.68
N GLU A 149 13.77 -24.49 1.81
CA GLU A 149 13.93 -23.38 0.87
C GLU A 149 14.20 -22.07 1.64
N ASN A 150 15.07 -21.24 1.09
CA ASN A 150 15.43 -19.99 1.72
C ASN A 150 14.22 -19.04 1.78
N PRO A 151 13.72 -18.69 2.98
CA PRO A 151 12.52 -17.86 3.12
C PRO A 151 12.65 -16.48 2.48
N LEU A 152 13.86 -15.94 2.35
CA LEU A 152 14.09 -14.65 1.71
C LEU A 152 13.76 -14.72 0.20
N ILE A 153 14.16 -15.81 -0.46
CA ILE A 153 13.89 -16.02 -1.88
C ILE A 153 12.41 -16.30 -2.09
N THR A 154 11.80 -17.18 -1.29
CA THR A 154 10.39 -17.53 -1.45
C THR A 154 9.47 -16.32 -1.20
N THR A 155 9.80 -15.46 -0.24
CA THR A 155 9.08 -14.22 0.03
C THR A 155 9.21 -13.23 -1.13
N ASP A 156 10.42 -13.00 -1.64
CA ASP A 156 10.66 -12.11 -2.79
C ASP A 156 9.89 -12.57 -4.04
N VAL A 157 9.90 -13.87 -4.32
CA VAL A 157 9.17 -14.45 -5.46
C VAL A 157 7.66 -14.23 -5.30
N ALA A 158 7.11 -14.44 -4.11
CA ALA A 158 5.69 -14.25 -3.84
C ALA A 158 5.27 -12.77 -3.99
N GLU A 159 6.02 -11.85 -3.37
CA GLU A 159 5.74 -10.41 -3.47
C GLU A 159 5.85 -9.88 -4.90
N ARG A 160 6.79 -10.40 -5.70
CA ARG A 160 6.89 -10.04 -7.13
C ARG A 160 5.75 -10.58 -7.95
N ALA A 161 5.28 -11.79 -7.66
CA ALA A 161 4.11 -12.35 -8.32
C ALA A 161 2.85 -11.53 -8.03
N ASP A 162 2.64 -11.08 -6.79
CA ASP A 162 1.54 -10.22 -6.41
C ASP A 162 1.64 -8.83 -7.05
N ALA A 163 2.85 -8.25 -7.12
CA ALA A 163 3.08 -6.98 -7.79
C ALA A 163 2.81 -7.09 -9.31
N GLN A 164 3.25 -8.18 -9.96
CA GLN A 164 2.96 -8.41 -11.38
C GLN A 164 1.46 -8.57 -11.63
N ALA A 165 0.76 -9.33 -10.78
CA ALA A 165 -0.68 -9.48 -10.88
C ALA A 165 -1.42 -8.13 -10.74
N THR A 166 -0.94 -7.26 -9.86
CA THR A 166 -1.48 -5.89 -9.71
C THR A 166 -1.27 -5.06 -10.98
N VAL A 167 -0.08 -5.10 -11.57
CA VAL A 167 0.22 -4.40 -12.83
C VAL A 167 -0.66 -4.92 -13.96
N ASP A 168 -0.78 -6.24 -14.11
CA ASP A 168 -1.57 -6.88 -15.17
C ASP A 168 -3.07 -6.62 -15.04
N ALA A 169 -3.58 -6.44 -13.81
CA ALA A 169 -4.99 -6.14 -13.54
C ALA A 169 -5.33 -4.65 -13.62
N THR A 170 -4.33 -3.76 -13.74
CA THR A 170 -4.54 -2.30 -13.74
C THR A 170 -5.11 -1.83 -15.08
N PRO A 171 -6.21 -1.04 -15.09
CA PRO A 171 -6.79 -0.50 -16.31
C PRO A 171 -5.83 0.40 -17.10
N GLU A 172 -5.92 0.39 -18.44
CA GLU A 172 -5.03 1.16 -19.33
C GLU A 172 -5.04 2.66 -19.03
N GLU A 173 -6.19 3.22 -18.67
CA GLU A 173 -6.34 4.63 -18.30
C GLU A 173 -5.54 5.01 -17.04
N VAL A 174 -5.44 4.09 -16.07
CA VAL A 174 -4.64 4.26 -14.86
C VAL A 174 -3.14 4.17 -15.18
N VAL A 175 -2.76 3.21 -16.02
CA VAL A 175 -1.38 3.06 -16.49
C VAL A 175 -0.92 4.31 -17.26
N ALA A 176 -1.79 4.89 -18.08
CA ALA A 176 -1.49 6.10 -18.85
C ALA A 176 -1.32 7.36 -17.96
N ALA A 177 -1.86 7.35 -16.74
CA ALA A 177 -1.78 8.45 -15.78
C ALA A 177 -0.60 8.33 -14.79
N ALA A 178 0.10 7.19 -14.79
CA ALA A 178 1.17 6.89 -13.83
C ALA A 178 2.49 7.51 -14.20
#